data_2259b9992d2bf7f36890cf0068a0ec90
#
_entry.id   2259b9992d2bf7f36890cf0068a0ec90
#
_cell.length_a   1.000
_cell.length_b   1.000
_cell.length_c   1.000
_cell.angle_alpha   90.00
_cell.angle_beta   90.00
_cell.angle_gamma   90.00
#
_symmetry.space_group_name_H-M   'P 1'
#
loop_
_entity.id
_entity.type
_entity.pdbx_description
1 polymer ?
#
loop_
_entity_poly.entity_id
_entity_poly.type
_entity_poly.pdbx_seq_one_letter_code
_entity_poly.pdbx_strand_id
1 'polypeptide(L)'
;MRDDLIVSESIDINAAPSKVWAGLTNPEIIKKYLFGTETITDWKVGSEIIFQGEYGENKEHKYRDKGVIMQNVLNELLSYSYWSGFSGLEDKPENYSLVTYSLKSDDNKKTTFTWTQQGYATEEGYQHSLSGMKEFIEQIKQIIEEE
;
A
#
# COMPACT_ATOMS: atom_id res chain seq x y z
N MET A 1 1.34 18.11 -7.63
CA MET A 1 0.56 16.87 -7.68
C MET A 1 -0.22 16.81 -8.98
N ARG A 2 -0.15 15.67 -9.67
CA ARG A 2 -0.79 15.50 -10.97
C ARG A 2 -2.04 14.65 -10.80
N ASP A 3 -3.20 15.31 -10.83
CA ASP A 3 -4.49 14.65 -10.55
C ASP A 3 -4.96 13.73 -11.67
N ASP A 4 -4.36 13.86 -12.88
CA ASP A 4 -4.69 13.04 -14.03
C ASP A 4 -3.99 11.67 -14.04
N LEU A 5 -3.02 11.46 -13.15
CA LEU A 5 -2.25 10.22 -13.09
C LEU A 5 -2.81 9.32 -11.98
N ILE A 6 -3.63 8.37 -12.37
CA ILE A 6 -4.31 7.46 -11.42
C ILE A 6 -4.07 6.02 -11.85
N VAL A 7 -3.61 5.18 -10.91
CA VAL A 7 -3.54 3.73 -11.08
C VAL A 7 -4.61 3.12 -10.19
N SER A 8 -5.44 2.25 -10.73
CA SER A 8 -6.47 1.55 -9.97
C SER A 8 -6.58 0.11 -10.47
N GLU A 9 -6.42 -0.84 -9.56
CA GLU A 9 -6.53 -2.26 -9.84
C GLU A 9 -7.36 -2.95 -8.78
N SER A 10 -8.22 -3.88 -9.21
CA SER A 10 -9.09 -4.64 -8.32
C SER A 10 -8.85 -6.13 -8.49
N ILE A 11 -9.05 -6.88 -7.41
CA ILE A 11 -8.93 -8.32 -7.41
C ILE A 11 -9.90 -8.92 -6.38
N ASP A 12 -10.46 -10.08 -6.69
CA ASP A 12 -11.30 -10.81 -5.73
C ASP A 12 -10.42 -11.74 -4.89
N ILE A 13 -10.54 -11.62 -3.58
CA ILE A 13 -9.80 -12.43 -2.61
C ILE A 13 -10.78 -13.38 -1.91
N ASN A 14 -10.45 -14.66 -1.88
CA ASN A 14 -11.29 -15.69 -1.25
C ASN A 14 -11.12 -15.68 0.27
N ALA A 15 -11.54 -14.58 0.88
CA ALA A 15 -11.47 -14.39 2.32
C ALA A 15 -12.47 -13.30 2.72
N ALA A 16 -12.99 -13.38 3.94
CA ALA A 16 -13.88 -12.36 4.47
C ALA A 16 -13.15 -11.01 4.61
N PRO A 17 -13.87 -9.88 4.59
CA PRO A 17 -13.24 -8.56 4.74
C PRO A 17 -12.33 -8.42 5.95
N SER A 18 -12.69 -9.02 7.09
CA SER A 18 -11.85 -8.94 8.29
C SER A 18 -10.50 -9.63 8.10
N LYS A 19 -10.46 -10.74 7.36
CA LYS A 19 -9.21 -11.43 7.08
C LYS A 19 -8.36 -10.65 6.08
N VAL A 20 -9.00 -10.06 5.06
CA VAL A 20 -8.29 -9.22 4.09
C VAL A 20 -7.73 -7.99 4.82
N TRP A 21 -8.52 -7.37 5.67
CA TRP A 21 -8.08 -6.21 6.47
C TRP A 21 -6.86 -6.55 7.30
N ALA A 22 -6.87 -7.70 7.98
CA ALA A 22 -5.73 -8.15 8.77
C ALA A 22 -4.47 -8.27 7.88
N GLY A 23 -4.61 -8.78 6.67
CA GLY A 23 -3.49 -8.90 5.73
C GLY A 23 -2.94 -7.54 5.28
N LEU A 24 -3.78 -6.51 5.30
CA LEU A 24 -3.38 -5.15 4.89
C LEU A 24 -2.85 -4.31 6.05
N THR A 25 -3.12 -4.71 7.30
CA THR A 25 -2.77 -3.91 8.47
C THR A 25 -1.89 -4.63 9.50
N ASN A 26 -1.67 -5.93 9.36
CA ASN A 26 -0.77 -6.67 10.24
C ASN A 26 0.65 -6.60 9.68
N PRO A 27 1.60 -5.94 10.39
CA PRO A 27 2.98 -5.81 9.91
C PRO A 27 3.67 -7.13 9.56
N GLU A 28 3.34 -8.21 10.26
CA GLU A 28 3.95 -9.52 9.99
C GLU A 28 3.47 -10.12 8.68
N ILE A 29 2.23 -9.80 8.26
CA ILE A 29 1.70 -10.25 6.97
C ILE A 29 2.18 -9.32 5.85
N ILE A 30 2.17 -8.00 6.10
CA ILE A 30 2.65 -7.00 5.12
C ILE A 30 4.11 -7.31 4.73
N LYS A 31 4.92 -7.70 5.69
CA LYS A 31 6.32 -8.06 5.46
C LYS A 31 6.48 -9.14 4.38
N LYS A 32 5.51 -10.05 4.27
CA LYS A 32 5.57 -11.15 3.31
C LYS A 32 5.46 -10.68 1.86
N TYR A 33 4.62 -9.67 1.58
CA TYR A 33 4.47 -9.17 0.20
C TYR A 33 5.26 -7.89 -0.07
N LEU A 34 5.88 -7.30 0.94
CA LEU A 34 6.79 -6.18 0.76
C LEU A 34 8.26 -6.57 1.00
N PHE A 35 8.59 -7.84 0.77
CA PHE A 35 9.96 -8.34 0.75
C PHE A 35 10.75 -8.02 2.03
N GLY A 36 10.12 -8.18 3.19
CA GLY A 36 10.78 -7.95 4.47
C GLY A 36 10.66 -6.53 5.01
N THR A 37 9.95 -5.65 4.30
CA THR A 37 9.75 -4.27 4.76
C THR A 37 8.98 -4.23 6.07
N GLU A 38 9.47 -3.44 7.02
CA GLU A 38 8.82 -3.22 8.30
C GLU A 38 7.83 -2.07 8.19
N THR A 39 6.60 -2.27 8.67
CA THR A 39 5.55 -1.25 8.68
C THR A 39 5.34 -0.76 10.12
N ILE A 40 5.47 0.53 10.34
CA ILE A 40 5.36 1.15 11.67
C ILE A 40 4.27 2.21 11.66
N THR A 41 3.18 1.95 12.37
CA THR A 41 2.07 2.90 12.53
C THR A 41 1.10 2.37 13.58
N ASP A 42 0.27 3.25 14.17
CA ASP A 42 -0.83 2.84 15.04
C ASP A 42 -2.18 2.81 14.30
N TRP A 43 -2.16 3.08 12.99
CA TRP A 43 -3.33 3.05 12.08
C TRP A 43 -4.38 4.13 12.34
N LYS A 44 -4.14 5.04 13.28
CA LYS A 44 -5.08 6.13 13.56
C LYS A 44 -4.96 7.24 12.53
N VAL A 45 -6.09 7.83 12.17
CA VAL A 45 -6.11 8.99 11.27
C VAL A 45 -5.23 10.11 11.86
N GLY A 46 -4.34 10.65 11.03
CA GLY A 46 -3.38 11.67 11.45
C GLY A 46 -2.05 11.12 11.90
N SER A 47 -1.95 9.80 12.14
CA SER A 47 -0.68 9.20 12.54
C SER A 47 0.23 8.96 11.36
N GLU A 48 1.53 9.00 11.61
CA GLU A 48 2.54 8.68 10.61
C GLU A 48 2.51 7.18 10.29
N ILE A 49 2.76 6.84 9.03
CA ILE A 49 3.02 5.46 8.61
C ILE A 49 4.39 5.44 7.98
N ILE A 50 5.22 4.47 8.41
CA ILE A 50 6.59 4.32 7.93
C ILE A 50 6.77 2.90 7.40
N PHE A 51 7.36 2.80 6.20
CA PHE A 51 7.80 1.55 5.62
C PHE A 51 9.31 1.62 5.51
N GLN A 52 10.03 0.76 6.22
CA GLN A 52 11.48 0.81 6.22
C GLN A 52 12.10 -0.58 6.14
N GLY A 53 13.34 -0.63 5.67
CA GLY A 53 14.06 -1.88 5.56
C GLY A 53 15.49 -1.67 5.12
N GLU A 54 16.13 -2.78 4.82
CA GLU A 54 17.52 -2.81 4.40
C GLU A 54 17.61 -3.62 3.11
N TYR A 55 18.54 -3.24 2.25
CA TYR A 55 18.77 -3.96 1.01
C TYR A 55 20.27 -3.99 0.68
N GLY A 56 20.62 -4.78 -0.32
CA GLY A 56 22.01 -5.01 -0.66
C GLY A 56 22.51 -6.33 -0.10
N GLU A 57 23.63 -6.80 -0.61
CA GLU A 57 24.17 -8.12 -0.32
C GLU A 57 24.43 -8.36 1.18
N ASN A 58 24.91 -7.33 1.87
CA ASN A 58 25.18 -7.37 3.31
C ASN A 58 24.27 -6.44 4.11
N LYS A 59 23.12 -6.08 3.54
CA LYS A 59 22.15 -5.16 4.15
C LYS A 59 22.79 -3.80 4.51
N GLU A 60 23.71 -3.35 3.69
CA GLU A 60 24.43 -2.10 3.91
C GLU A 60 23.65 -0.85 3.55
N HIS A 61 22.54 -1.00 2.83
CA HIS A 61 21.67 0.11 2.46
C HIS A 61 20.37 0.07 3.23
N LYS A 62 19.86 1.25 3.57
CA LYS A 62 18.59 1.39 4.27
C LYS A 62 17.65 2.25 3.44
N TYR A 63 16.35 1.97 3.53
CA TYR A 63 15.34 2.79 2.88
C TYR A 63 14.21 3.11 3.86
N ARG A 64 13.52 4.19 3.58
CA ARG A 64 12.40 4.63 4.38
C ARG A 64 11.39 5.35 3.49
N ASP A 65 10.20 4.76 3.38
CA ASP A 65 9.05 5.37 2.74
C ASP A 65 8.10 5.80 3.84
N LYS A 66 7.34 6.85 3.64
CA LYS A 66 6.48 7.34 4.70
C LYS A 66 5.27 8.11 4.20
N GLY A 67 4.33 8.34 5.11
CA GLY A 67 3.14 9.12 4.86
C GLY A 67 2.35 9.32 6.14
N VAL A 68 1.09 9.69 5.98
CA VAL A 68 0.16 9.95 7.08
C VAL A 68 -1.14 9.23 6.78
N ILE A 69 -1.72 8.56 7.79
CA ILE A 69 -3.02 7.90 7.66
C ILE A 69 -4.09 8.99 7.48
N MET A 70 -4.82 8.92 6.37
CA MET A 70 -5.83 9.92 6.00
C MET A 70 -7.25 9.46 6.33
N GLN A 71 -7.53 8.16 6.14
CA GLN A 71 -8.84 7.57 6.42
C GLN A 71 -8.65 6.15 6.95
N ASN A 72 -9.53 5.75 7.86
CA ASN A 72 -9.55 4.38 8.36
C ASN A 72 -10.98 4.02 8.77
N VAL A 73 -11.62 3.19 7.95
CA VAL A 73 -12.94 2.61 8.24
C VAL A 73 -12.75 1.10 8.29
N LEU A 74 -12.84 0.53 9.47
CA LEU A 74 -12.51 -0.89 9.71
C LEU A 74 -13.17 -1.83 8.71
N ASN A 75 -12.37 -2.67 8.09
CA ASN A 75 -12.78 -3.68 7.09
C ASN A 75 -13.34 -3.10 5.79
N GLU A 76 -13.26 -1.78 5.58
CA GLU A 76 -13.85 -1.15 4.40
C GLU A 76 -12.91 -0.23 3.64
N LEU A 77 -12.18 0.66 4.34
CA LEU A 77 -11.43 1.72 3.67
C LEU A 77 -10.22 2.15 4.47
N LEU A 78 -9.08 2.18 3.81
CA LEU A 78 -7.84 2.73 4.38
C LEU A 78 -7.19 3.62 3.34
N SER A 79 -6.80 4.84 3.70
CA SER A 79 -6.00 5.65 2.79
C SER A 79 -4.87 6.32 3.56
N TYR A 80 -3.76 6.54 2.87
CA TYR A 80 -2.60 7.22 3.43
C TYR A 80 -1.84 7.94 2.33
N SER A 81 -1.21 9.07 2.70
CA SER A 81 -0.29 9.73 1.79
C SER A 81 1.00 8.91 1.71
N TYR A 82 1.75 9.05 0.62
CA TYR A 82 2.91 8.20 0.40
C TYR A 82 4.03 8.92 -0.35
N TRP A 83 5.22 8.86 0.21
CA TRP A 83 6.46 9.35 -0.38
C TRP A 83 7.51 8.27 -0.25
N SER A 84 8.23 7.99 -1.33
CA SER A 84 9.27 6.95 -1.33
C SER A 84 10.67 7.56 -1.27
N GLY A 85 11.50 6.98 -0.39
CA GLY A 85 12.91 7.33 -0.32
C GLY A 85 13.69 6.96 -1.60
N PHE A 86 13.13 6.08 -2.42
CA PHE A 86 13.75 5.71 -3.70
C PHE A 86 13.39 6.66 -4.85
N SER A 87 12.45 7.58 -4.64
CA SER A 87 11.96 8.44 -5.72
C SER A 87 12.98 9.45 -6.22
N GLY A 88 13.97 9.77 -5.40
CA GLY A 88 14.91 10.85 -5.71
C GLY A 88 14.33 12.23 -5.50
N LEU A 89 13.10 12.33 -5.03
CA LEU A 89 12.39 13.58 -4.79
C LEU A 89 12.55 14.03 -3.34
N GLU A 90 12.52 15.33 -3.12
CA GLU A 90 12.56 15.88 -1.76
C GLU A 90 11.30 15.50 -0.99
N ASP A 91 11.42 15.35 0.32
CA ASP A 91 10.29 15.08 1.20
C ASP A 91 9.50 16.37 1.42
N LYS A 92 8.58 16.63 0.50
CA LYS A 92 7.72 17.82 0.50
C LYS A 92 6.28 17.38 0.18
N PRO A 93 5.26 18.11 0.67
CA PRO A 93 3.87 17.75 0.42
C PRO A 93 3.51 17.49 -1.04
N GLU A 94 4.05 18.29 -1.97
CA GLU A 94 3.77 18.15 -3.40
C GLU A 94 4.35 16.86 -3.99
N ASN A 95 5.24 16.19 -3.30
CA ASN A 95 5.86 14.94 -3.75
C ASN A 95 5.21 13.70 -3.12
N TYR A 96 4.09 13.86 -2.42
CA TYR A 96 3.33 12.75 -1.87
C TYR A 96 2.17 12.38 -2.78
N SER A 97 1.97 11.08 -2.97
CA SER A 97 0.77 10.56 -3.64
C SER A 97 -0.22 10.10 -2.56
N LEU A 98 -1.42 9.71 -2.99
CA LEU A 98 -2.45 9.17 -2.09
C LEU A 98 -2.72 7.71 -2.48
N VAL A 99 -2.58 6.81 -1.53
CA VAL A 99 -2.88 5.38 -1.70
C VAL A 99 -4.18 5.08 -0.97
N THR A 100 -5.09 4.38 -1.64
CA THR A 100 -6.38 4.01 -1.06
C THR A 100 -6.64 2.52 -1.25
N TYR A 101 -7.01 1.84 -0.17
CA TYR A 101 -7.46 0.45 -0.18
C TYR A 101 -8.96 0.44 0.08
N SER A 102 -9.72 -0.20 -0.80
CA SER A 102 -11.17 -0.34 -0.66
C SER A 102 -11.54 -1.81 -0.63
N LEU A 103 -12.37 -2.20 0.32
CA LEU A 103 -12.85 -3.58 0.47
C LEU A 103 -14.37 -3.59 0.32
N LYS A 104 -14.89 -4.47 -0.53
CA LYS A 104 -16.33 -4.68 -0.71
C LYS A 104 -16.64 -6.16 -0.72
N SER A 105 -17.74 -6.54 -0.08
CA SER A 105 -18.16 -7.93 -0.03
C SER A 105 -19.69 -8.01 0.04
N ASP A 106 -20.28 -8.90 -0.76
CA ASP A 106 -21.73 -9.12 -0.79
C ASP A 106 -22.14 -10.24 0.16
N ASP A 107 -21.25 -11.20 0.40
CA ASP A 107 -21.56 -12.43 1.13
C ASP A 107 -20.71 -12.64 2.39
N ASN A 108 -19.80 -11.73 2.67
CA ASN A 108 -18.87 -11.80 3.79
C ASN A 108 -17.93 -13.03 3.74
N LYS A 109 -17.79 -13.63 2.56
CA LYS A 109 -16.91 -14.79 2.33
C LYS A 109 -15.82 -14.50 1.32
N LYS A 110 -16.12 -13.61 0.36
CA LYS A 110 -15.20 -13.18 -0.67
C LYS A 110 -15.19 -11.66 -0.67
N THR A 111 -14.01 -11.07 -0.84
CA THR A 111 -13.82 -9.62 -0.81
C THR A 111 -13.22 -9.13 -2.12
N THR A 112 -13.79 -8.06 -2.67
CA THR A 112 -13.17 -7.34 -3.78
C THR A 112 -12.28 -6.27 -3.17
N PHE A 113 -10.97 -6.41 -3.39
CA PHE A 113 -9.94 -5.47 -2.94
C PHE A 113 -9.55 -4.57 -4.10
N THR A 114 -9.62 -3.25 -3.90
CA THR A 114 -9.18 -2.28 -4.89
C THR A 114 -8.05 -1.44 -4.31
N TRP A 115 -6.93 -1.40 -5.02
CA TRP A 115 -5.81 -0.50 -4.74
C TRP A 115 -5.88 0.65 -5.72
N THR A 116 -5.92 1.88 -5.21
CA THR A 116 -5.88 3.09 -6.02
C THR A 116 -4.72 3.95 -5.53
N GLN A 117 -3.93 4.47 -6.46
CA GLN A 117 -2.89 5.44 -6.13
C GLN A 117 -3.00 6.60 -7.11
N GLN A 118 -3.04 7.81 -6.58
CA GLN A 118 -3.24 9.02 -7.37
C GLN A 118 -2.40 10.15 -6.82
N GLY A 119 -2.27 11.21 -7.62
CA GLY A 119 -1.48 12.37 -7.23
C GLY A 119 0.00 12.14 -7.33
N TYR A 120 0.45 11.38 -8.32
CA TYR A 120 1.87 11.15 -8.56
C TYR A 120 2.59 12.46 -8.84
N ALA A 121 3.76 12.63 -8.25
CA ALA A 121 4.59 13.81 -8.49
C ALA A 121 5.20 13.82 -9.89
N THR A 122 5.44 12.63 -10.47
CA THR A 122 6.08 12.49 -11.79
C THR A 122 5.38 11.44 -12.64
N GLU A 123 5.51 11.60 -13.95
CA GLU A 123 5.05 10.62 -14.94
C GLU A 123 5.79 9.29 -14.76
N GLU A 124 7.09 9.36 -14.46
CA GLU A 124 7.92 8.18 -14.24
C GLU A 124 7.42 7.33 -13.09
N GLY A 125 7.07 7.95 -11.97
CA GLY A 125 6.51 7.25 -10.81
C GLY A 125 5.18 6.58 -11.15
N TYR A 126 4.34 7.26 -11.91
CA TYR A 126 3.08 6.73 -12.40
C TYR A 126 3.29 5.48 -13.27
N GLN A 127 4.19 5.56 -14.25
CA GLN A 127 4.46 4.44 -15.16
C GLN A 127 5.03 3.23 -14.40
N HIS A 128 5.87 3.48 -13.42
CA HIS A 128 6.43 2.42 -12.59
C HIS A 128 5.33 1.66 -11.85
N SER A 129 4.40 2.37 -11.21
CA SER A 129 3.26 1.75 -10.53
C SER A 129 2.35 1.01 -11.51
N LEU A 130 2.05 1.64 -12.64
CA LEU A 130 1.16 1.06 -13.64
C LEU A 130 1.68 -0.28 -14.16
N SER A 131 2.99 -0.40 -14.37
CA SER A 131 3.61 -1.60 -14.93
C SER A 131 3.66 -2.77 -13.94
N GLY A 132 3.67 -2.51 -12.64
CA GLY A 132 3.83 -3.57 -11.63
C GLY A 132 2.60 -3.85 -10.76
N MET A 133 1.57 -3.02 -10.84
CA MET A 133 0.46 -3.09 -9.89
C MET A 133 -0.34 -4.39 -9.95
N LYS A 134 -0.63 -4.87 -11.15
CA LYS A 134 -1.44 -6.08 -11.33
C LYS A 134 -0.79 -7.29 -10.67
N GLU A 135 0.50 -7.48 -10.91
CA GLU A 135 1.27 -8.57 -10.34
C GLU A 135 1.36 -8.45 -8.82
N PHE A 136 1.51 -7.22 -8.35
CA PHE A 136 1.62 -6.93 -6.92
C PHE A 136 0.35 -7.29 -6.16
N ILE A 137 -0.84 -6.91 -6.66
CA ILE A 137 -2.09 -7.24 -5.97
C ILE A 137 -2.41 -8.74 -6.06
N GLU A 138 -1.97 -9.43 -7.10
CA GLU A 138 -2.11 -10.89 -7.19
C GLU A 138 -1.29 -11.57 -6.09
N GLN A 139 -0.10 -11.04 -5.80
CA GLN A 139 0.74 -11.55 -4.73
C GLN A 139 0.12 -11.30 -3.35
N ILE A 140 -0.47 -10.13 -3.15
CA ILE A 140 -1.20 -9.81 -1.92
C ILE A 140 -2.33 -10.81 -1.70
N LYS A 141 -3.12 -11.08 -2.75
CA LYS A 141 -4.21 -12.06 -2.71
C LYS A 141 -3.70 -13.43 -2.28
N GLN A 142 -2.65 -13.90 -2.92
CA GLN A 142 -2.11 -15.22 -2.63
C GLN A 142 -1.67 -15.34 -1.17
N ILE A 143 -0.95 -14.34 -0.67
CA ILE A 143 -0.46 -14.35 0.70
C ILE A 143 -1.61 -14.32 1.70
N ILE A 144 -2.63 -13.48 1.47
CA ILE A 144 -3.77 -13.38 2.38
C ILE A 144 -4.57 -14.69 2.39
N GLU A 145 -4.77 -15.32 1.25
CA GLU A 145 -5.51 -16.60 1.17
C GLU A 145 -4.79 -17.74 1.88
N GLU A 146 -3.48 -17.66 2.01
CA GLU A 146 -2.67 -18.67 2.69
C GLU A 146 -2.59 -18.49 4.20
N GLU A 147 -3.05 -17.36 4.73
CA GLU A 147 -3.00 -17.08 6.19
C GLU A 147 -4.03 -17.86 6.99
#